data_da068155dc844f1b8c0ed3be17c76efb
#
_entry.id   da068155dc844f1b8c0ed3be17c76efb
#
_cell.length_a   1.000
_cell.length_b   1.000
_cell.length_c   1.000
_cell.angle_alpha   90.00
_cell.angle_beta   90.00
_cell.angle_gamma   90.00
#
_symmetry.space_group_name_H-M   'P 1'
#
loop_
_entity.id
_entity.type
_entity.pdbx_description
1 polymer ?
#
loop_
_entity_poly.entity_id
_entity_poly.type
_entity_poly.pdbx_seq_one_letter_code
_entity_poly.pdbx_strand_id
1 'polypeptide(L)'
;MMNCNTCGREIAAGTVCPYCGAHNPVAPGITTPGVLVSRRAVGTEISATHVIVGINVAVFLGMALSGASLLNPSRELLLRWGANWGPLSLGTQPWRMLTSNYVHIGLIHILFNMWCLWNLGQLAERVLGRMNYVVLYTFCGLAGSLASLWWHPLSVGAGASGAIFGLAGAAIAVFYLRHLPIAKEALSDTMRSLLTFVGYNLFFGLTPGIDNSAHIGGLVAGLLMGAAL
;
A
#
# COMPACT_ATOMS: atom_id res chain seq x y z
N MET A 1 -28.54 -19.03 -26.08
CA MET A 1 -29.43 -17.88 -26.14
C MET A 1 -30.72 -18.21 -25.39
N MET A 2 -31.35 -17.26 -24.76
CA MET A 2 -32.64 -17.41 -24.07
C MET A 2 -33.46 -16.16 -24.24
N ASN A 3 -34.76 -16.28 -24.10
CA ASN A 3 -35.62 -15.07 -24.14
C ASN A 3 -35.65 -14.42 -22.76
N CYS A 4 -35.53 -13.11 -22.70
CA CYS A 4 -35.67 -12.33 -21.48
C CYS A 4 -37.07 -12.52 -20.88
N ASN A 5 -37.15 -12.93 -19.61
CA ASN A 5 -38.42 -13.19 -18.93
C ASN A 5 -39.32 -11.95 -18.77
N THR A 6 -38.76 -10.75 -18.96
CA THR A 6 -39.51 -9.48 -18.79
C THR A 6 -39.92 -8.84 -20.12
N CYS A 7 -39.05 -8.81 -21.14
CA CYS A 7 -39.34 -8.13 -22.41
C CYS A 7 -39.39 -9.07 -23.63
N GLY A 8 -39.16 -10.36 -23.48
CA GLY A 8 -39.23 -11.39 -24.51
C GLY A 8 -38.09 -11.40 -25.54
N ARG A 9 -37.15 -10.46 -25.49
CA ARG A 9 -36.06 -10.39 -26.46
C ARG A 9 -34.99 -11.45 -26.16
N GLU A 10 -34.36 -11.93 -27.24
CA GLU A 10 -33.31 -12.92 -27.16
C GLU A 10 -32.02 -12.32 -26.57
N ILE A 11 -31.44 -12.96 -25.56
CA ILE A 11 -30.28 -12.51 -24.81
C ILE A 11 -29.35 -13.69 -24.50
N ALA A 12 -28.11 -13.41 -24.12
CA ALA A 12 -27.22 -14.44 -23.58
C ALA A 12 -27.71 -14.92 -22.20
N ALA A 13 -27.64 -16.22 -21.94
CA ALA A 13 -28.08 -16.80 -20.67
C ALA A 13 -27.28 -16.27 -19.48
N GLY A 14 -27.94 -15.98 -18.36
CA GLY A 14 -27.31 -15.55 -17.12
C GLY A 14 -26.85 -14.09 -17.09
N THR A 15 -27.36 -13.25 -17.99
CA THR A 15 -27.01 -11.82 -18.08
C THR A 15 -28.14 -10.91 -17.66
N VAL A 16 -27.80 -9.66 -17.36
CA VAL A 16 -28.77 -8.57 -17.26
C VAL A 16 -29.21 -8.24 -18.68
N CYS A 17 -30.52 -8.17 -18.91
CA CYS A 17 -31.06 -7.84 -20.22
C CYS A 17 -30.63 -6.43 -20.65
N PRO A 18 -29.91 -6.24 -21.79
CA PRO A 18 -29.47 -4.94 -22.23
C PRO A 18 -30.59 -4.01 -22.68
N TYR A 19 -31.82 -4.57 -22.85
CA TYR A 19 -32.98 -3.80 -23.37
C TYR A 19 -33.90 -3.33 -22.25
N CYS A 20 -34.03 -4.07 -21.14
CA CYS A 20 -34.95 -3.71 -20.05
C CYS A 20 -34.34 -3.74 -18.66
N GLY A 21 -33.06 -4.06 -18.54
CA GLY A 21 -32.34 -4.13 -17.23
C GLY A 21 -32.73 -5.30 -16.31
N ALA A 22 -33.62 -6.20 -16.73
CA ALA A 22 -34.06 -7.32 -15.90
C ALA A 22 -32.96 -8.38 -15.74
N HIS A 23 -32.75 -8.88 -14.52
CA HIS A 23 -31.90 -10.04 -14.25
C HIS A 23 -32.61 -11.32 -14.71
N ASN A 24 -31.96 -12.09 -15.56
CA ASN A 24 -32.45 -13.37 -16.03
C ASN A 24 -31.63 -14.48 -15.41
N PRO A 25 -32.20 -15.30 -14.47
CA PRO A 25 -31.49 -16.38 -13.85
C PRO A 25 -31.13 -17.46 -14.89
N VAL A 26 -29.99 -18.06 -14.75
CA VAL A 26 -29.59 -19.25 -15.53
C VAL A 26 -30.55 -20.38 -15.19
N ALA A 27 -31.13 -21.04 -16.22
CA ALA A 27 -31.96 -22.23 -15.99
C ALA A 27 -31.16 -23.31 -15.26
N PRO A 28 -31.73 -23.99 -14.26
CA PRO A 28 -31.06 -25.07 -13.55
C PRO A 28 -30.71 -26.19 -14.55
N GLY A 29 -29.43 -26.41 -14.79
CA GLY A 29 -28.91 -27.48 -15.68
C GLY A 29 -27.86 -27.03 -16.70
N ILE A 30 -27.60 -25.73 -16.91
CA ILE A 30 -26.49 -25.25 -17.75
C ILE A 30 -25.28 -24.98 -16.85
N THR A 31 -24.40 -25.97 -16.73
CA THR A 31 -23.07 -25.77 -16.18
C THR A 31 -22.26 -24.98 -17.23
N THR A 32 -22.10 -23.67 -17.07
CA THR A 32 -21.02 -22.95 -17.75
C THR A 32 -19.69 -23.60 -17.35
N PRO A 33 -18.75 -23.87 -18.32
CA PRO A 33 -17.41 -24.35 -17.97
C PRO A 33 -16.80 -23.31 -17.01
N GLY A 34 -16.58 -23.73 -15.76
CA GLY A 34 -16.36 -22.82 -14.66
C GLY A 34 -15.14 -21.96 -14.82
N VAL A 35 -15.35 -20.67 -14.86
CA VAL A 35 -14.51 -19.81 -14.05
C VAL A 35 -14.94 -20.10 -12.61
N LEU A 36 -14.27 -21.05 -11.98
CA LEU A 36 -14.25 -21.18 -10.53
C LEU A 36 -13.58 -19.93 -9.99
N VAL A 37 -14.32 -18.82 -9.97
CA VAL A 37 -14.06 -17.81 -8.96
C VAL A 37 -14.38 -18.54 -7.67
N SER A 38 -13.35 -19.15 -7.09
CA SER A 38 -13.40 -19.63 -5.73
C SER A 38 -13.91 -18.43 -4.93
N ARG A 39 -15.19 -18.45 -4.58
CA ARG A 39 -15.70 -17.71 -3.44
C ARG A 39 -15.01 -18.35 -2.23
N ARG A 40 -13.71 -18.01 -2.07
CA ARG A 40 -13.13 -18.11 -0.75
C ARG A 40 -14.11 -17.33 0.11
N ALA A 41 -14.80 -18.04 0.98
CA ALA A 41 -15.62 -17.42 1.99
C ALA A 41 -14.84 -16.21 2.48
N VAL A 42 -15.51 -15.05 2.52
CA VAL A 42 -14.96 -13.84 3.16
C VAL A 42 -14.92 -14.22 4.64
N GLY A 43 -13.99 -15.11 4.97
CA GLY A 43 -13.54 -15.28 6.33
C GLY A 43 -12.96 -13.93 6.71
N THR A 44 -13.30 -13.46 7.87
CA THR A 44 -12.75 -12.27 8.53
C THR A 44 -11.26 -12.47 8.84
N GLU A 45 -10.48 -12.89 7.83
CA GLU A 45 -9.04 -13.01 7.99
C GLU A 45 -8.47 -11.60 8.05
N ILE A 46 -7.88 -11.29 9.19
CA ILE A 46 -7.15 -10.03 9.39
C ILE A 46 -6.04 -9.97 8.33
N SER A 47 -6.11 -8.99 7.43
CA SER A 47 -5.08 -8.81 6.40
C SER A 47 -3.79 -8.27 7.02
N ALA A 48 -2.64 -8.48 6.36
CA ALA A 48 -1.37 -7.93 6.80
C ALA A 48 -1.40 -6.40 6.84
N THR A 49 -2.14 -5.77 5.94
CA THR A 49 -2.38 -4.32 5.95
C THR A 49 -3.01 -3.86 7.26
N HIS A 50 -4.05 -4.56 7.76
CA HIS A 50 -4.68 -4.21 9.05
C HIS A 50 -3.70 -4.35 10.21
N VAL A 51 -2.88 -5.40 10.21
CA VAL A 51 -1.86 -5.63 11.24
C VAL A 51 -0.83 -4.51 11.25
N ILE A 52 -0.29 -4.16 10.08
CA ILE A 52 0.74 -3.11 9.97
C ILE A 52 0.16 -1.73 10.36
N VAL A 53 -1.06 -1.40 9.92
CA VAL A 53 -1.76 -0.18 10.36
C VAL A 53 -1.93 -0.20 11.88
N GLY A 54 -2.38 -1.31 12.46
CA GLY A 54 -2.55 -1.47 13.90
C GLY A 54 -1.25 -1.27 14.69
N ILE A 55 -0.12 -1.81 14.20
CA ILE A 55 1.20 -1.60 14.81
C ILE A 55 1.59 -0.12 14.79
N ASN A 56 1.44 0.56 13.65
CA ASN A 56 1.75 1.99 13.52
C ASN A 56 0.92 2.85 14.49
N VAL A 57 -0.39 2.56 14.56
CA VAL A 57 -1.29 3.26 15.49
C VAL A 57 -0.91 2.97 16.94
N ALA A 58 -0.61 1.72 17.29
CA ALA A 58 -0.21 1.34 18.65
C ALA A 58 1.10 2.03 19.08
N VAL A 59 2.11 2.10 18.18
CA VAL A 59 3.36 2.83 18.44
C VAL A 59 3.07 4.32 18.66
N PHE A 60 2.26 4.95 17.82
CA PHE A 60 1.91 6.36 17.96
C PHE A 60 1.17 6.66 19.27
N LEU A 61 0.22 5.81 19.66
CA LEU A 61 -0.47 5.93 20.93
C LEU A 61 0.48 5.73 22.11
N GLY A 62 1.41 4.77 22.03
CA GLY A 62 2.46 4.58 23.03
C GLY A 62 3.35 5.81 23.18
N MET A 63 3.73 6.45 22.07
CA MET A 63 4.46 7.72 22.08
C MET A 63 3.66 8.81 22.79
N ALA A 64 2.37 8.97 22.45
CA ALA A 64 1.49 9.96 23.09
C ALA A 64 1.37 9.73 24.59
N LEU A 65 1.15 8.49 25.02
CA LEU A 65 1.08 8.11 26.43
C LEU A 65 2.40 8.32 27.17
N SER A 66 3.54 8.27 26.49
CA SER A 66 4.87 8.58 27.06
C SER A 66 5.18 10.09 27.10
N GLY A 67 4.20 10.95 26.79
CA GLY A 67 4.32 12.41 26.87
C GLY A 67 4.71 13.08 25.56
N ALA A 68 4.61 12.39 24.40
CA ALA A 68 4.83 13.04 23.11
C ALA A 68 3.74 14.07 22.81
N SER A 69 4.16 15.24 22.34
CA SER A 69 3.22 16.16 21.68
C SER A 69 2.59 15.49 20.48
N LEU A 70 1.27 15.53 20.34
CA LEU A 70 0.55 14.94 19.22
C LEU A 70 0.85 15.65 17.88
N LEU A 71 1.23 16.91 17.91
CA LEU A 71 1.49 17.67 16.69
C LEU A 71 2.99 17.83 16.38
N ASN A 72 3.81 17.97 17.43
CA ASN A 72 5.24 18.28 17.31
C ASN A 72 6.03 17.53 18.40
N PRO A 73 6.24 16.21 18.25
CA PRO A 73 7.05 15.44 19.20
C PRO A 73 8.50 15.92 19.20
N SER A 74 9.15 15.93 20.35
CA SER A 74 10.55 16.32 20.44
C SER A 74 11.47 15.30 19.76
N ARG A 75 12.61 15.77 19.28
CA ARG A 75 13.65 14.92 18.68
C ARG A 75 14.08 13.80 19.62
N GLU A 76 14.29 14.11 20.91
CA GLU A 76 14.71 13.15 21.93
C GLU A 76 13.69 12.02 22.08
N LEU A 77 12.41 12.34 22.04
CA LEU A 77 11.36 11.37 22.16
C LEU A 77 11.26 10.51 20.89
N LEU A 78 11.37 11.09 19.70
CA LEU A 78 11.43 10.34 18.45
C LEU A 78 12.60 9.36 18.45
N LEU A 79 13.80 9.78 18.90
CA LEU A 79 14.97 8.92 19.00
C LEU A 79 14.79 7.84 20.07
N ARG A 80 14.14 8.12 21.19
CA ARG A 80 13.82 7.12 22.23
C ARG A 80 12.91 6.02 21.66
N TRP A 81 12.00 6.36 20.78
CA TRP A 81 11.05 5.43 20.14
C TRP A 81 11.62 4.75 18.89
N GLY A 82 12.87 5.00 18.51
CA GLY A 82 13.54 4.28 17.43
C GLY A 82 13.51 4.95 16.07
N ALA A 83 13.35 6.28 16.02
CA ALA A 83 13.52 7.06 14.79
C ALA A 83 14.94 6.90 14.23
N ASN A 84 15.04 6.98 12.89
CA ASN A 84 16.27 6.86 12.13
C ASN A 84 17.13 8.12 12.28
N TRP A 85 18.42 7.95 12.56
CA TRP A 85 19.38 9.05 12.65
C TRP A 85 20.80 8.54 12.47
N GLY A 86 21.55 9.11 11.52
CA GLY A 86 22.84 8.60 11.07
C GLY A 86 23.81 8.25 12.19
N PRO A 87 24.11 9.15 13.15
CA PRO A 87 25.03 8.84 14.24
C PRO A 87 24.70 7.62 15.09
N LEU A 88 23.42 7.23 15.16
CA LEU A 88 22.99 6.02 15.85
C LEU A 88 22.80 4.85 14.89
N SER A 89 22.10 5.07 13.78
CA SER A 89 21.69 4.02 12.85
C SER A 89 22.85 3.41 12.07
N LEU A 90 23.85 4.21 11.70
CA LEU A 90 25.05 3.76 11.01
C LEU A 90 26.15 3.26 12.01
N GLY A 91 25.94 3.47 13.29
CA GLY A 91 26.86 3.07 14.35
C GLY A 91 26.33 1.85 15.12
N THR A 92 25.88 2.09 16.34
CA THR A 92 25.54 1.04 17.31
C THR A 92 24.10 0.54 17.27
N GLN A 93 23.21 1.20 16.51
CA GLN A 93 21.76 0.93 16.55
C GLN A 93 21.14 0.78 15.14
N PRO A 94 21.62 -0.14 14.29
CA PRO A 94 21.14 -0.31 12.92
C PRO A 94 19.66 -0.74 12.83
N TRP A 95 19.10 -1.31 13.89
CA TRP A 95 17.68 -1.66 14.00
C TRP A 95 16.75 -0.46 13.83
N ARG A 96 17.26 0.78 14.02
CA ARG A 96 16.49 2.02 13.81
C ARG A 96 16.02 2.20 12.37
N MET A 97 16.74 1.68 11.41
CA MET A 97 16.32 1.68 10.01
C MET A 97 14.99 0.93 9.80
N LEU A 98 14.73 -0.09 10.64
CA LEU A 98 13.47 -0.82 10.62
C LEU A 98 12.40 -0.13 11.48
N THR A 99 12.73 0.20 12.74
CA THR A 99 11.74 0.74 13.69
C THR A 99 11.23 2.12 13.32
N SER A 100 12.04 2.93 12.64
CA SER A 100 11.63 4.25 12.15
C SER A 100 10.43 4.20 11.21
N ASN A 101 10.21 3.09 10.53
CA ASN A 101 9.04 2.91 9.65
C ASN A 101 7.71 2.82 10.42
N TYR A 102 7.75 2.70 11.74
CA TYR A 102 6.58 2.62 12.62
C TYR A 102 6.45 3.85 13.53
N VAL A 103 7.49 4.70 13.63
CA VAL A 103 7.49 5.96 14.38
C VAL A 103 6.94 7.07 13.49
N HIS A 104 6.10 7.99 14.04
CA HIS A 104 5.51 9.08 13.26
C HIS A 104 5.68 10.45 13.91
N ILE A 105 5.97 11.46 13.06
CA ILE A 105 6.20 12.85 13.45
C ILE A 105 4.85 13.59 13.46
N GLY A 106 4.05 13.35 14.49
CA GLY A 106 2.79 14.04 14.73
C GLY A 106 1.56 13.42 14.04
N LEU A 107 0.39 13.90 14.47
CA LEU A 107 -0.92 13.35 14.13
C LEU A 107 -1.22 13.43 12.63
N ILE A 108 -0.96 14.55 11.99
CA ILE A 108 -1.23 14.73 10.54
C ILE A 108 -0.41 13.72 9.73
N HIS A 109 0.85 13.51 10.12
CA HIS A 109 1.75 12.60 9.44
C HIS A 109 1.26 11.15 9.53
N ILE A 110 0.88 10.68 10.74
CA ILE A 110 0.35 9.30 10.85
C ILE A 110 -0.99 9.14 10.15
N LEU A 111 -1.92 10.09 10.25
CA LEU A 111 -3.22 10.01 9.59
C LEU A 111 -3.05 9.86 8.07
N PHE A 112 -2.18 10.67 7.47
CA PHE A 112 -1.91 10.60 6.04
C PHE A 112 -1.23 9.28 5.65
N ASN A 113 -0.22 8.84 6.40
CA ASN A 113 0.43 7.55 6.13
C ASN A 113 -0.56 6.38 6.27
N MET A 114 -1.39 6.36 7.30
CA MET A 114 -2.36 5.27 7.49
C MET A 114 -3.46 5.29 6.43
N TRP A 115 -3.90 6.47 5.99
CA TRP A 115 -4.83 6.58 4.87
C TRP A 115 -4.22 6.02 3.56
N CYS A 116 -2.97 6.39 3.24
CA CYS A 116 -2.26 5.84 2.09
C CYS A 116 -2.05 4.33 2.21
N LEU A 117 -1.59 3.86 3.38
CA LEU A 117 -1.33 2.45 3.63
C LEU A 117 -2.62 1.63 3.59
N TRP A 118 -3.74 2.17 4.09
CA TRP A 118 -5.03 1.51 4.02
C TRP A 118 -5.48 1.26 2.58
N ASN A 119 -5.39 2.28 1.72
CA ASN A 119 -5.83 2.17 0.33
C ASN A 119 -4.84 1.38 -0.54
N LEU A 120 -3.58 1.80 -0.56
CA LEU A 120 -2.55 1.18 -1.38
C LEU A 120 -2.14 -0.21 -0.85
N GLY A 121 -2.07 -0.37 0.46
CA GLY A 121 -1.70 -1.64 1.09
C GLY A 121 -2.69 -2.76 0.75
N GLN A 122 -3.99 -2.49 0.80
CA GLN A 122 -4.99 -3.47 0.40
C GLN A 122 -4.90 -3.85 -1.09
N LEU A 123 -4.59 -2.89 -1.96
CA LEU A 123 -4.34 -3.16 -3.37
C LEU A 123 -3.09 -4.04 -3.53
N ALA A 124 -1.98 -3.63 -2.92
CA ALA A 124 -0.71 -4.33 -3.00
C ALA A 124 -0.81 -5.75 -2.40
N GLU A 125 -1.45 -5.93 -1.25
CA GLU A 125 -1.64 -7.25 -0.62
C GLU A 125 -2.46 -8.20 -1.51
N ARG A 126 -3.50 -7.68 -2.20
CA ARG A 126 -4.30 -8.47 -3.16
C ARG A 126 -3.53 -8.88 -4.40
N VAL A 127 -2.71 -7.98 -4.93
CA VAL A 127 -1.95 -8.20 -6.18
C VAL A 127 -0.72 -9.06 -5.95
N LEU A 128 0.00 -8.82 -4.86
CA LEU A 128 1.30 -9.44 -4.58
C LEU A 128 1.18 -10.68 -3.67
N GLY A 129 0.06 -10.83 -2.98
CA GLY A 129 -0.12 -11.82 -1.93
C GLY A 129 0.49 -11.37 -0.59
N ARG A 130 -0.03 -11.93 0.51
CA ARG A 130 0.30 -11.50 1.88
C ARG A 130 1.79 -11.54 2.20
N MET A 131 2.48 -12.63 1.82
CA MET A 131 3.91 -12.81 2.15
C MET A 131 4.77 -11.78 1.40
N ASN A 132 4.61 -11.68 0.08
CA ASN A 132 5.36 -10.72 -0.72
C ASN A 132 5.09 -9.28 -0.27
N TYR A 133 3.84 -8.96 0.08
CA TYR A 133 3.46 -7.66 0.61
C TYR A 133 4.26 -7.30 1.89
N VAL A 134 4.34 -8.21 2.87
CA VAL A 134 5.08 -7.98 4.12
C VAL A 134 6.58 -7.84 3.86
N VAL A 135 7.13 -8.69 3.00
CA VAL A 135 8.55 -8.63 2.58
C VAL A 135 8.84 -7.29 1.90
N LEU A 136 8.02 -6.90 0.92
CA LEU A 136 8.17 -5.62 0.21
C LEU A 136 8.06 -4.42 1.16
N TYR A 137 7.04 -4.38 2.01
CA TYR A 137 6.88 -3.31 3.01
C TYR A 137 8.15 -3.15 3.85
N THR A 138 8.69 -4.28 4.35
CA THR A 138 9.87 -4.28 5.22
C THR A 138 11.12 -3.83 4.46
N PHE A 139 11.42 -4.45 3.32
CA PHE A 139 12.66 -4.15 2.58
C PHE A 139 12.65 -2.79 1.90
N CYS A 140 11.50 -2.36 1.37
CA CYS A 140 11.37 -1.01 0.81
C CYS A 140 11.48 0.06 1.91
N GLY A 141 10.93 -0.20 3.09
CA GLY A 141 11.11 0.68 4.24
C GLY A 141 12.58 0.80 4.66
N LEU A 142 13.30 -0.32 4.72
CA LEU A 142 14.75 -0.33 4.96
C LEU A 142 15.52 0.44 3.89
N ALA A 143 15.20 0.23 2.61
CA ALA A 143 15.83 0.95 1.50
C ALA A 143 15.56 2.47 1.57
N GLY A 144 14.33 2.87 1.91
CA GLY A 144 13.99 4.26 2.17
C GLY A 144 14.81 4.84 3.33
N SER A 145 14.90 4.11 4.45
CA SER A 145 15.72 4.53 5.60
C SER A 145 17.21 4.67 5.24
N LEU A 146 17.76 3.77 4.42
CA LEU A 146 19.14 3.86 3.93
C LEU A 146 19.34 5.07 3.00
N ALA A 147 18.41 5.32 2.09
CA ALA A 147 18.47 6.49 1.20
C ALA A 147 18.40 7.80 2.00
N SER A 148 17.55 7.86 3.02
CA SER A 148 17.49 8.97 3.96
C SER A 148 18.83 9.23 4.66
N LEU A 149 19.45 8.17 5.18
CA LEU A 149 20.77 8.26 5.83
C LEU A 149 21.89 8.67 4.87
N TRP A 150 21.81 8.23 3.63
CA TRP A 150 22.78 8.61 2.61
C TRP A 150 22.70 10.11 2.27
N TRP A 151 21.49 10.64 2.13
CA TRP A 151 21.25 12.02 1.70
C TRP A 151 21.26 13.02 2.85
N HIS A 152 20.69 12.63 3.99
CA HIS A 152 20.49 13.52 5.14
C HIS A 152 20.86 12.80 6.46
N PRO A 153 22.14 12.39 6.66
CA PRO A 153 22.55 11.58 7.81
C PRO A 153 22.30 12.23 9.17
N LEU A 154 22.23 13.56 9.22
CA LEU A 154 22.02 14.32 10.46
C LEU A 154 20.54 14.66 10.73
N SER A 155 19.66 14.36 9.81
CA SER A 155 18.21 14.53 9.99
C SER A 155 17.61 13.31 10.70
N VAL A 156 16.58 13.56 11.51
CA VAL A 156 15.80 12.48 12.12
C VAL A 156 14.71 12.06 11.15
N GLY A 157 14.78 10.82 10.68
CA GLY A 157 13.78 10.21 9.79
C GLY A 157 12.81 9.31 10.56
N ALA A 158 11.53 9.41 10.24
CA ALA A 158 10.48 8.56 10.80
C ALA A 158 9.25 8.57 9.89
N GLY A 159 8.56 7.43 9.76
CA GLY A 159 7.33 7.29 8.99
C GLY A 159 7.31 6.07 8.09
N ALA A 160 6.12 5.55 7.85
CA ALA A 160 5.88 4.40 6.95
C ALA A 160 6.03 4.74 5.46
N SER A 161 6.22 6.02 5.12
CA SER A 161 6.11 6.51 3.75
C SER A 161 7.10 5.87 2.78
N GLY A 162 8.34 5.61 3.17
CA GLY A 162 9.31 4.88 2.34
C GLY A 162 8.80 3.49 1.93
N ALA A 163 8.24 2.74 2.88
CA ALA A 163 7.62 1.44 2.60
C ALA A 163 6.38 1.58 1.71
N ILE A 164 5.53 2.60 1.94
CA ILE A 164 4.33 2.88 1.12
C ILE A 164 4.71 3.20 -0.33
N PHE A 165 5.74 4.02 -0.54
CA PHE A 165 6.28 4.28 -1.87
C PHE A 165 6.83 3.02 -2.53
N GLY A 166 7.45 2.14 -1.74
CA GLY A 166 7.91 0.83 -2.22
C GLY A 166 6.76 -0.06 -2.69
N LEU A 167 5.66 -0.11 -1.95
CA LEU A 167 4.46 -0.84 -2.37
C LEU A 167 3.87 -0.27 -3.68
N ALA A 168 3.87 1.07 -3.83
CA ALA A 168 3.47 1.72 -5.07
C ALA A 168 4.39 1.32 -6.23
N GLY A 169 5.71 1.37 -6.04
CA GLY A 169 6.70 0.95 -7.03
C GLY A 169 6.54 -0.51 -7.45
N ALA A 170 6.37 -1.42 -6.49
CA ALA A 170 6.14 -2.84 -6.77
C ALA A 170 4.84 -3.07 -7.55
N ALA A 171 3.75 -2.41 -7.18
CA ALA A 171 2.48 -2.49 -7.89
C ALA A 171 2.63 -1.96 -9.34
N ILE A 172 3.28 -0.82 -9.54
CA ILE A 172 3.57 -0.26 -10.88
C ILE A 172 4.37 -1.26 -11.72
N ALA A 173 5.45 -1.85 -11.18
CA ALA A 173 6.27 -2.81 -11.90
C ALA A 173 5.47 -4.06 -12.30
N VAL A 174 4.69 -4.63 -11.39
CA VAL A 174 3.86 -5.80 -11.66
C VAL A 174 2.78 -5.49 -12.70
N PHE A 175 2.07 -4.37 -12.59
CA PHE A 175 1.05 -3.97 -13.56
C PHE A 175 1.62 -3.67 -14.95
N TYR A 176 2.85 -3.17 -15.02
CA TYR A 176 3.50 -2.87 -16.29
C TYR A 176 4.09 -4.12 -16.98
N LEU A 177 4.72 -5.02 -16.19
CA LEU A 177 5.49 -6.15 -16.74
C LEU A 177 4.67 -7.45 -16.84
N ARG A 178 3.59 -7.59 -16.06
CA ARG A 178 2.80 -8.83 -16.02
C ARG A 178 1.49 -8.68 -16.78
N HIS A 179 1.14 -9.74 -17.52
CA HIS A 179 -0.16 -9.85 -18.17
C HIS A 179 -1.19 -10.32 -17.14
N LEU A 180 -1.76 -9.38 -16.39
CA LEU A 180 -2.79 -9.67 -15.41
C LEU A 180 -4.15 -9.86 -16.11
N PRO A 181 -5.00 -10.78 -15.66
CA PRO A 181 -6.35 -10.98 -16.20
C PRO A 181 -7.31 -9.89 -15.73
N ILE A 182 -6.97 -8.62 -16.01
CA ILE A 182 -7.72 -7.42 -15.62
C ILE A 182 -8.11 -6.67 -16.89
N ALA A 183 -9.32 -6.11 -16.92
CA ALA A 183 -9.76 -5.27 -18.04
C ALA A 183 -8.78 -4.10 -18.24
N LYS A 184 -8.48 -3.78 -19.50
CA LYS A 184 -7.48 -2.75 -19.86
C LYS A 184 -7.82 -1.38 -19.28
N GLU A 185 -9.09 -1.04 -19.22
CA GLU A 185 -9.60 0.21 -18.65
C GLU A 185 -9.29 0.30 -17.15
N ALA A 186 -9.62 -0.75 -16.39
CA ALA A 186 -9.36 -0.82 -14.95
C ALA A 186 -7.85 -0.80 -14.64
N LEU A 187 -7.04 -1.47 -15.47
CA LEU A 187 -5.58 -1.45 -15.36
C LEU A 187 -5.03 -0.03 -15.61
N SER A 188 -5.51 0.64 -16.66
CA SER A 188 -5.12 2.01 -17.01
C SER A 188 -5.47 3.00 -15.88
N ASP A 189 -6.67 2.91 -15.32
CA ASP A 189 -7.12 3.78 -14.24
C ASP A 189 -6.32 3.56 -12.95
N THR A 190 -6.02 2.29 -12.63
CA THR A 190 -5.18 1.96 -11.48
C THR A 190 -3.75 2.48 -11.67
N MET A 191 -3.17 2.29 -12.85
CA MET A 191 -1.83 2.79 -13.17
C MET A 191 -1.77 4.32 -13.09
N ARG A 192 -2.77 5.01 -13.65
CA ARG A 192 -2.89 6.47 -13.55
C ARG A 192 -2.95 6.93 -12.09
N SER A 193 -3.75 6.26 -11.27
CA SER A 193 -3.88 6.56 -9.83
C SER A 193 -2.55 6.39 -9.10
N LEU A 194 -1.82 5.30 -9.35
CA LEU A 194 -0.50 5.05 -8.75
C LEU A 194 0.53 6.10 -9.18
N LEU A 195 0.61 6.41 -10.46
CA LEU A 195 1.54 7.43 -10.98
C LEU A 195 1.19 8.82 -10.44
N THR A 196 -0.09 9.14 -10.35
CA THR A 196 -0.59 10.39 -9.76
C THR A 196 -0.21 10.46 -8.28
N PHE A 197 -0.44 9.38 -7.51
CA PHE A 197 -0.03 9.29 -6.11
C PHE A 197 1.47 9.55 -5.95
N VAL A 198 2.32 8.85 -6.71
CA VAL A 198 3.77 9.03 -6.66
C VAL A 198 4.16 10.45 -7.04
N GLY A 199 3.65 10.97 -8.16
CA GLY A 199 3.98 12.31 -8.65
C GLY A 199 3.61 13.42 -7.67
N TYR A 200 2.38 13.42 -7.16
CA TYR A 200 1.93 14.43 -6.18
C TYR A 200 2.74 14.36 -4.88
N ASN A 201 2.97 13.16 -4.35
CA ASN A 201 3.67 13.03 -3.08
C ASN A 201 5.17 13.39 -3.20
N LEU A 202 5.83 13.10 -4.33
CA LEU A 202 7.19 13.58 -4.59
C LEU A 202 7.24 15.09 -4.79
N PHE A 203 6.24 15.69 -5.46
CA PHE A 203 6.14 17.13 -5.62
C PHE A 203 5.95 17.82 -4.27
N PHE A 204 4.99 17.39 -3.46
CA PHE A 204 4.81 17.92 -2.10
C PHE A 204 5.98 17.59 -1.17
N GLY A 205 6.71 16.51 -1.45
CA GLY A 205 7.95 16.14 -0.76
C GLY A 205 9.09 17.14 -0.93
N LEU A 206 8.97 18.12 -1.84
CA LEU A 206 9.90 19.25 -1.93
C LEU A 206 9.69 20.28 -0.79
N THR A 207 8.59 20.12 -0.04
CA THR A 207 8.31 20.98 1.13
C THR A 207 9.27 20.64 2.28
N PRO A 208 9.83 21.64 2.99
CA PRO A 208 10.68 21.39 4.14
C PRO A 208 10.00 20.49 5.20
N GLY A 209 10.74 19.52 5.71
CA GLY A 209 10.24 18.56 6.72
C GLY A 209 9.75 17.25 6.14
N ILE A 210 9.69 17.09 4.82
CA ILE A 210 9.37 15.81 4.14
C ILE A 210 10.66 15.20 3.58
N ASP A 211 10.90 13.94 3.88
CA ASP A 211 12.09 13.21 3.42
C ASP A 211 11.85 12.52 2.07
N ASN A 212 12.05 13.28 1.00
CA ASN A 212 11.94 12.74 -0.36
C ASN A 212 12.98 11.67 -0.70
N SER A 213 14.13 11.67 -0.04
CA SER A 213 15.14 10.63 -0.28
C SER A 213 14.65 9.26 0.20
N ALA A 214 13.94 9.21 1.33
CA ALA A 214 13.28 7.99 1.80
C ALA A 214 12.18 7.52 0.82
N HIS A 215 11.39 8.45 0.27
CA HIS A 215 10.36 8.14 -0.74
C HIS A 215 10.98 7.53 -2.00
N ILE A 216 12.01 8.16 -2.55
CA ILE A 216 12.70 7.69 -3.76
C ILE A 216 13.39 6.35 -3.51
N GLY A 217 14.09 6.19 -2.38
CA GLY A 217 14.74 4.93 -2.02
C GLY A 217 13.75 3.77 -1.93
N GLY A 218 12.61 3.98 -1.27
CA GLY A 218 11.53 3.00 -1.19
C GLY A 218 10.93 2.68 -2.55
N LEU A 219 10.60 3.70 -3.35
CA LEU A 219 10.04 3.54 -4.70
C LEU A 219 10.93 2.73 -5.62
N VAL A 220 12.23 3.07 -5.67
CA VAL A 220 13.21 2.36 -6.51
C VAL A 220 13.34 0.90 -6.08
N ALA A 221 13.46 0.64 -4.77
CA ALA A 221 13.49 -0.73 -4.25
C ALA A 221 12.23 -1.50 -4.62
N GLY A 222 11.06 -0.86 -4.51
CA GLY A 222 9.78 -1.45 -4.87
C GLY A 222 9.68 -1.79 -6.36
N LEU A 223 10.10 -0.88 -7.24
CA LEU A 223 10.15 -1.13 -8.69
C LEU A 223 11.04 -2.34 -9.02
N LEU A 224 12.24 -2.41 -8.44
CA LEU A 224 13.19 -3.50 -8.68
C LEU A 224 12.66 -4.84 -8.15
N MET A 225 12.15 -4.87 -6.92
CA MET A 225 11.60 -6.09 -6.32
C MET A 225 10.32 -6.54 -7.01
N GLY A 226 9.43 -5.61 -7.38
CA GLY A 226 8.22 -5.92 -8.12
C GLY A 226 8.49 -6.45 -9.53
N ALA A 227 9.56 -5.99 -10.17
CA ALA A 227 9.98 -6.51 -11.47
C ALA A 227 10.53 -7.95 -11.37
N ALA A 228 11.07 -8.34 -10.22
CA ALA A 228 11.60 -9.69 -9.97
C ALA A 228 10.53 -10.72 -9.58
N LEU A 229 9.32 -10.27 -9.19
CA LEU A 229 8.18 -11.13 -8.85
C LEU A 229 7.50 -11.69 -10.09
#